data_fbe128640732a2e156ff7c2e637326a0
#
_entry.id   fbe128640732a2e156ff7c2e637326a0
#
_cell.length_a   1.000
_cell.length_b   1.000
_cell.length_c   1.000
_cell.angle_alpha   90.00
_cell.angle_beta   90.00
_cell.angle_gamma   90.00
#
_symmetry.space_group_name_H-M   'P 1'
#
loop_
_entity.id
_entity.type
_entity.pdbx_description
1 polymer ?
#
loop_
_entity_poly.entity_id
_entity_poly.type
_entity_poly.pdbx_seq_one_letter_code
_entity_poly.pdbx_strand_id
1 'polypeptide(L)'
;LYGYPYSLFPDYAAADESTALDGVNQSTHVMLSVAQGITISETDGVTAEALLNTTEDAYSKQDFDASSSSAKEAGDTDGPFSLAVWARNDSTGAEVIWIGCPNMDNEQVYQSIPGNLTFLQGCAASLVGQSLLIDTKALEAAPITVPASASMTLGMVFVFVLPAAVLIAGAVVVLLRRRR
;
A
#
# COMPACT_ATOMS: atom_id res chain seq x y z
N LEU A 1 -6.21 5.78 -8.11
CA LEU A 1 -5.10 6.32 -7.29
C LEU A 1 -4.62 7.68 -7.79
N TYR A 2 -4.80 7.99 -9.06
CA TYR A 2 -4.53 9.31 -9.64
C TYR A 2 -5.60 10.31 -9.17
N GLY A 3 -5.35 11.01 -8.08
CA GLY A 3 -6.28 12.00 -7.54
C GLY A 3 -6.17 12.20 -6.03
N TYR A 4 -5.32 11.42 -5.37
CA TYR A 4 -4.97 11.63 -3.98
C TYR A 4 -3.63 12.35 -3.91
N PRO A 5 -3.60 13.66 -3.67
CA PRO A 5 -2.36 14.46 -3.70
C PRO A 5 -1.36 14.07 -2.60
N TYR A 6 -1.80 13.31 -1.61
CA TYR A 6 -0.97 12.84 -0.50
C TYR A 6 -0.45 11.41 -0.68
N SER A 7 -0.70 10.76 -1.83
CA SER A 7 -0.13 9.47 -2.17
C SER A 7 1.16 9.69 -2.96
N LEU A 8 2.28 9.51 -2.30
CA LEU A 8 3.61 9.72 -2.86
C LEU A 8 4.16 8.42 -3.42
N PHE A 9 4.83 8.52 -4.56
CA PHE A 9 5.59 7.43 -5.18
C PHE A 9 7.07 7.86 -5.20
N PRO A 10 7.80 7.63 -4.10
CA PRO A 10 9.21 8.02 -4.03
C PRO A 10 10.08 7.16 -4.94
N ASP A 11 11.23 7.71 -5.29
CA ASP A 11 12.29 6.99 -5.96
C ASP A 11 13.20 6.32 -4.92
N TYR A 12 13.79 5.18 -5.29
CA TYR A 12 14.84 4.55 -4.50
C TYR A 12 16.10 5.41 -4.55
N ALA A 13 16.67 5.67 -3.39
CA ALA A 13 17.93 6.38 -3.29
C ALA A 13 19.12 5.44 -3.56
N ALA A 14 20.26 6.02 -3.94
CA ALA A 14 21.52 5.28 -3.90
C ALA A 14 21.95 5.17 -2.42
N ALA A 15 22.06 3.93 -1.94
CA ALA A 15 22.51 3.64 -0.58
C ALA A 15 23.67 2.65 -0.67
N ASP A 16 24.90 3.15 -0.43
CA ASP A 16 26.11 2.37 -0.65
C ASP A 16 26.51 1.55 0.58
N GLU A 17 26.16 2.02 1.77
CA GLU A 17 26.49 1.39 3.05
C GLU A 17 25.37 0.52 3.60
N SER A 18 24.12 0.84 3.26
CA SER A 18 22.95 0.10 3.71
C SER A 18 22.64 -1.08 2.80
N THR A 19 22.40 -2.25 3.40
CA THR A 19 21.94 -3.45 2.68
C THR A 19 20.41 -3.54 2.55
N ALA A 20 19.67 -2.52 3.02
CA ALA A 20 18.22 -2.53 3.02
C ALA A 20 17.58 -2.61 1.62
N LEU A 21 18.31 -2.14 0.60
CA LEU A 21 17.88 -2.20 -0.80
C LEU A 21 18.45 -3.40 -1.56
N ASP A 22 19.28 -4.23 -0.92
CA ASP A 22 19.85 -5.41 -1.55
C ASP A 22 18.74 -6.43 -1.87
N GLY A 23 18.65 -6.78 -3.14
CA GLY A 23 17.61 -7.72 -3.62
C GLY A 23 16.21 -7.13 -3.74
N VAL A 24 16.01 -5.86 -3.38
CA VAL A 24 14.75 -5.14 -3.65
C VAL A 24 14.67 -4.84 -5.16
N ASN A 25 13.57 -5.25 -5.78
CA ASN A 25 13.33 -4.90 -7.18
C ASN A 25 12.94 -3.42 -7.29
N GLN A 26 13.92 -2.57 -7.57
CA GLN A 26 13.72 -1.12 -7.69
C GLN A 26 12.84 -0.70 -8.89
N SER A 27 12.45 -1.63 -9.75
CA SER A 27 11.44 -1.36 -10.78
C SER A 27 10.01 -1.40 -10.24
N THR A 28 9.80 -1.89 -9.01
CA THR A 28 8.50 -1.85 -8.35
C THR A 28 8.35 -0.55 -7.57
N HIS A 29 7.21 0.09 -7.72
CA HIS A 29 6.95 1.34 -7.01
C HIS A 29 6.56 1.08 -5.55
N VAL A 30 7.06 1.94 -4.67
CA VAL A 30 6.60 2.08 -3.29
C VAL A 30 5.57 3.22 -3.25
N MET A 31 4.52 3.08 -2.45
CA MET A 31 3.55 4.16 -2.22
C MET A 31 3.50 4.49 -0.74
N LEU A 32 3.70 5.76 -0.43
CA LEU A 32 3.55 6.31 0.92
C LEU A 32 2.37 7.26 0.97
N SER A 33 1.45 7.03 1.90
CA SER A 33 0.28 7.90 2.08
C SER A 33 0.50 8.81 3.27
N VAL A 34 0.45 10.12 3.05
CA VAL A 34 0.69 11.14 4.10
C VAL A 34 2.05 10.90 4.77
N ALA A 35 3.12 11.04 4.01
CA ALA A 35 4.46 10.85 4.52
C ALA A 35 5.04 12.17 5.08
N GLN A 36 5.91 12.03 6.06
CA GLN A 36 6.69 13.12 6.64
C GLN A 36 8.12 13.10 6.10
N GLY A 37 8.62 14.24 5.67
CA GLY A 37 10.01 14.40 5.24
C GLY A 37 10.99 14.27 6.42
N ILE A 38 12.11 13.63 6.17
CA ILE A 38 13.18 13.41 7.13
C ILE A 38 14.42 14.21 6.67
N THR A 39 15.03 14.95 7.57
CA THR A 39 16.28 15.63 7.34
C THR A 39 17.41 14.84 7.99
N ILE A 40 18.40 14.45 7.19
CA ILE A 40 19.63 13.81 7.68
C ILE A 40 20.59 14.91 8.11
N SER A 41 21.03 14.87 9.36
CA SER A 41 22.07 15.76 9.88
C SER A 41 23.35 14.96 10.13
N GLU A 42 24.48 15.46 9.66
CA GLU A 42 25.77 14.86 9.91
C GLU A 42 26.07 14.86 11.42
N THR A 43 26.46 13.71 11.93
CA THR A 43 26.81 13.50 13.35
C THR A 43 28.03 12.57 13.42
N ASP A 44 29.06 12.97 14.19
CA ASP A 44 30.28 12.16 14.37
C ASP A 44 29.91 10.76 14.92
N GLY A 45 30.45 9.73 14.27
CA GLY A 45 30.25 8.34 14.66
C GLY A 45 28.88 7.76 14.30
N VAL A 46 28.14 8.43 13.42
CA VAL A 46 26.89 7.93 12.85
C VAL A 46 26.92 8.06 11.32
N THR A 47 26.76 6.94 10.65
CA THR A 47 26.55 6.90 9.20
C THR A 47 25.06 6.82 8.92
N ALA A 48 24.55 7.70 8.05
CA ALA A 48 23.12 7.69 7.69
C ALA A 48 22.93 7.93 6.18
N GLU A 49 22.03 7.17 5.59
CA GLU A 49 21.71 7.21 4.17
C GLU A 49 20.20 7.23 3.93
N ALA A 50 19.78 7.97 2.90
CA ALA A 50 18.42 7.92 2.43
C ALA A 50 18.16 6.60 1.68
N LEU A 51 16.99 5.99 1.90
CA LEU A 51 16.55 4.80 1.17
C LEU A 51 15.48 5.16 0.13
N LEU A 52 14.62 6.13 0.45
CA LEU A 52 13.56 6.62 -0.43
C LEU A 52 13.57 8.14 -0.42
N ASN A 53 13.52 8.74 -1.59
CA ASN A 53 13.48 10.19 -1.78
C ASN A 53 12.27 10.62 -2.62
N THR A 54 11.76 11.81 -2.35
CA THR A 54 10.83 12.47 -3.27
C THR A 54 11.58 13.07 -4.44
N THR A 55 10.83 13.42 -5.50
CA THR A 55 11.34 14.25 -6.59
C THR A 55 11.55 15.70 -6.11
N GLU A 56 12.28 16.49 -6.91
CA GLU A 56 12.54 17.92 -6.63
C GLU A 56 11.27 18.77 -6.63
N ASP A 57 10.22 18.33 -7.34
CA ASP A 57 8.94 19.05 -7.41
C ASP A 57 8.06 18.87 -6.17
N ALA A 58 8.47 18.03 -5.23
CA ALA A 58 7.73 17.80 -4.00
C ALA A 58 7.82 19.02 -3.07
N TYR A 59 6.79 19.23 -2.27
CA TYR A 59 6.79 20.24 -1.21
C TYR A 59 6.13 19.70 0.05
N SER A 60 6.57 20.19 1.20
CA SER A 60 6.05 19.84 2.52
C SER A 60 5.12 20.93 3.01
N LYS A 61 3.87 20.58 3.32
CA LYS A 61 2.90 21.51 3.91
C LYS A 61 3.17 21.66 5.41
N GLN A 62 3.28 22.92 5.87
CA GLN A 62 3.46 23.20 7.29
C GLN A 62 2.17 23.02 8.09
N ASP A 63 1.07 23.48 7.54
CA ASP A 63 -0.25 23.35 8.15
C ASP A 63 -1.07 22.30 7.40
N PHE A 64 -0.88 21.04 7.77
CA PHE A 64 -1.65 19.95 7.19
C PHE A 64 -2.97 19.76 7.93
N ASP A 65 -4.05 20.12 7.25
CA ASP A 65 -5.42 19.73 7.59
C ASP A 65 -5.99 18.96 6.39
N ALA A 66 -6.66 17.83 6.63
CA ALA A 66 -7.29 17.01 5.59
C ALA A 66 -8.34 17.79 4.75
N SER A 67 -8.82 18.93 5.23
CA SER A 67 -9.70 19.88 4.51
C SER A 67 -8.94 20.95 3.73
N SER A 68 -7.62 21.08 3.92
CA SER A 68 -6.81 22.11 3.30
C SER A 68 -6.58 21.84 1.81
N SER A 69 -6.33 22.92 1.07
CA SER A 69 -5.92 22.82 -0.33
C SER A 69 -4.62 22.00 -0.45
N SER A 70 -4.59 21.09 -1.42
CA SER A 70 -3.36 20.36 -1.76
C SER A 70 -2.38 21.21 -2.59
N ALA A 71 -2.75 22.43 -2.97
CA ALA A 71 -1.85 23.30 -3.71
C ALA A 71 -0.74 23.85 -2.80
N LYS A 72 0.44 24.08 -3.39
CA LYS A 72 1.56 24.73 -2.70
C LYS A 72 1.19 26.14 -2.26
N GLU A 73 1.51 26.49 -1.03
CA GLU A 73 1.23 27.78 -0.42
C GLU A 73 2.53 28.48 0.02
N ALA A 74 2.41 29.79 0.32
CA ALA A 74 3.55 30.54 0.82
C ALA A 74 3.91 30.06 2.23
N GLY A 75 5.12 29.56 2.40
CA GLY A 75 5.61 28.98 3.66
C GLY A 75 5.84 27.47 3.58
N ASP A 76 5.31 26.79 2.56
CA ASP A 76 5.63 25.40 2.32
C ASP A 76 7.09 25.24 1.89
N THR A 77 7.74 24.20 2.36
CA THR A 77 9.15 23.93 2.09
C THR A 77 9.29 23.08 0.83
N ASP A 78 10.21 23.46 -0.05
CA ASP A 78 10.53 22.70 -1.26
C ASP A 78 11.38 21.47 -0.98
N GLY A 79 11.15 20.40 -1.74
CA GLY A 79 11.94 19.18 -1.75
C GLY A 79 13.29 19.32 -2.47
N PRO A 80 14.00 18.21 -2.67
CA PRO A 80 13.56 16.86 -2.35
C PRO A 80 13.60 16.55 -0.85
N PHE A 81 12.83 15.53 -0.41
CA PHE A 81 12.84 15.04 0.98
C PHE A 81 13.17 13.56 1.02
N SER A 82 13.94 13.15 2.04
CA SER A 82 14.05 11.74 2.37
C SER A 82 12.80 11.28 3.11
N LEU A 83 12.24 10.16 2.69
CA LEU A 83 11.02 9.57 3.29
C LEU A 83 11.30 8.29 4.06
N ALA A 84 12.43 7.65 3.79
CA ALA A 84 12.97 6.55 4.56
C ALA A 84 14.48 6.71 4.66
N VAL A 85 15.02 6.49 5.85
CA VAL A 85 16.43 6.68 6.18
C VAL A 85 16.92 5.49 6.99
N TRP A 86 18.09 4.96 6.64
CA TRP A 86 18.86 4.03 7.44
C TRP A 86 19.97 4.80 8.16
N ALA A 87 20.26 4.42 9.39
CA ALA A 87 21.39 4.97 10.14
C ALA A 87 22.04 3.88 10.99
N ARG A 88 23.37 3.97 11.12
CA ARG A 88 24.20 3.07 11.91
C ARG A 88 25.11 3.87 12.84
N ASN A 89 25.22 3.43 14.08
CA ASN A 89 26.24 3.89 14.99
C ASN A 89 27.54 3.13 14.71
N ASP A 90 28.60 3.83 14.30
CA ASP A 90 29.85 3.24 13.84
C ASP A 90 30.64 2.54 14.96
N SER A 91 30.43 2.93 16.22
CA SER A 91 31.11 2.34 17.37
C SER A 91 30.45 1.09 17.91
N THR A 92 29.12 1.02 17.87
CA THR A 92 28.34 -0.11 18.41
C THR A 92 27.82 -1.06 17.34
N GLY A 93 27.77 -0.61 16.09
CA GLY A 93 27.13 -1.33 15.00
C GLY A 93 25.61 -1.37 15.10
N ALA A 94 25.00 -0.60 16.01
CA ALA A 94 23.54 -0.55 16.13
C ALA A 94 22.94 0.18 14.91
N GLU A 95 21.91 -0.42 14.33
CA GLU A 95 21.25 0.11 13.14
C GLU A 95 19.79 0.44 13.42
N VAL A 96 19.27 1.41 12.68
CA VAL A 96 17.87 1.82 12.71
C VAL A 96 17.43 2.19 11.30
N ILE A 97 16.19 1.86 10.96
CA ILE A 97 15.54 2.36 9.76
C ILE A 97 14.31 3.15 10.20
N TRP A 98 14.25 4.40 9.76
CA TRP A 98 13.13 5.28 10.03
C TRP A 98 12.36 5.52 8.73
N ILE A 99 11.04 5.26 8.76
CA ILE A 99 10.15 5.49 7.63
C ILE A 99 9.11 6.54 8.04
N GLY A 100 9.05 7.64 7.31
CA GLY A 100 8.18 8.79 7.57
C GLY A 100 6.70 8.57 7.23
N CYS A 101 6.23 7.32 7.18
CA CYS A 101 4.85 6.98 6.84
C CYS A 101 4.31 5.90 7.78
N PRO A 102 3.35 6.22 8.64
CA PRO A 102 2.80 5.26 9.62
C PRO A 102 1.90 4.19 8.98
N ASN A 103 1.42 4.42 7.76
CA ASN A 103 0.46 3.52 7.09
C ASN A 103 1.10 2.65 6.00
N MET A 104 2.43 2.55 5.97
CA MET A 104 3.12 1.80 4.94
C MET A 104 2.84 0.29 5.01
N ASP A 105 2.56 -0.24 6.19
CA ASP A 105 2.24 -1.63 6.48
C ASP A 105 0.75 -1.98 6.32
N ASN A 106 -0.07 -1.05 5.82
CA ASN A 106 -1.49 -1.29 5.63
C ASN A 106 -1.72 -2.37 4.57
N GLU A 107 -2.44 -3.44 4.95
CA GLU A 107 -2.72 -4.60 4.10
C GLU A 107 -3.36 -4.22 2.76
N GLN A 108 -4.27 -3.26 2.73
CA GLN A 108 -4.92 -2.81 1.51
C GLN A 108 -3.96 -2.13 0.55
N VAL A 109 -2.91 -1.50 1.08
CA VAL A 109 -1.88 -0.83 0.27
C VAL A 109 -0.97 -1.85 -0.38
N TYR A 110 -0.39 -2.78 0.38
CA TYR A 110 0.56 -3.73 -0.20
C TYR A 110 -0.08 -4.82 -1.07
N GLN A 111 -1.38 -5.12 -0.88
CA GLN A 111 -2.13 -5.96 -1.84
C GLN A 111 -2.24 -5.30 -3.23
N SER A 112 -2.31 -3.97 -3.26
CA SER A 112 -2.39 -3.21 -4.51
C SER A 112 -1.03 -2.79 -5.04
N ILE A 113 -0.06 -2.60 -4.15
CA ILE A 113 1.30 -2.11 -4.45
C ILE A 113 2.33 -3.03 -3.76
N PRO A 114 2.71 -4.12 -4.43
CA PRO A 114 3.63 -5.13 -3.86
C PRO A 114 4.99 -4.58 -3.45
N GLY A 115 5.42 -3.44 -4.03
CA GLY A 115 6.68 -2.77 -3.71
C GLY A 115 6.80 -2.39 -2.24
N ASN A 116 5.70 -2.02 -1.58
CA ASN A 116 5.71 -1.71 -0.15
C ASN A 116 6.15 -2.90 0.69
N LEU A 117 5.57 -4.08 0.43
CA LEU A 117 5.93 -5.29 1.15
C LEU A 117 7.39 -5.70 0.86
N THR A 118 7.82 -5.64 -0.39
CA THR A 118 9.19 -5.98 -0.79
C THR A 118 10.21 -5.05 -0.14
N PHE A 119 9.92 -3.75 -0.08
CA PHE A 119 10.76 -2.78 0.60
C PHE A 119 10.85 -3.06 2.11
N LEU A 120 9.71 -3.27 2.79
CA LEU A 120 9.70 -3.61 4.22
C LEU A 120 10.44 -4.91 4.53
N GLN A 121 10.34 -5.91 3.66
CA GLN A 121 11.11 -7.16 3.78
C GLN A 121 12.60 -6.91 3.63
N GLY A 122 13.03 -6.07 2.68
CA GLY A 122 14.42 -5.67 2.54
C GLY A 122 14.95 -4.96 3.78
N CYS A 123 14.20 -4.00 4.31
CA CYS A 123 14.54 -3.32 5.56
C CYS A 123 14.69 -4.27 6.74
N ALA A 124 13.75 -5.20 6.91
CA ALA A 124 13.80 -6.19 7.98
C ALA A 124 14.99 -7.15 7.82
N ALA A 125 15.26 -7.59 6.59
CA ALA A 125 16.39 -8.47 6.27
C ALA A 125 17.74 -7.82 6.60
N SER A 126 17.90 -6.55 6.25
CA SER A 126 19.09 -5.76 6.57
C SER A 126 19.35 -5.73 8.07
N LEU A 127 18.36 -5.35 8.87
CA LEU A 127 18.50 -5.22 10.32
C LEU A 127 18.77 -6.55 11.04
N VAL A 128 18.34 -7.69 10.47
CA VAL A 128 18.57 -9.03 11.05
C VAL A 128 19.90 -9.63 10.55
N GLY A 129 20.54 -9.02 9.57
CA GLY A 129 21.77 -9.53 8.94
C GLY A 129 21.55 -10.85 8.19
N GLN A 130 20.33 -11.15 7.79
CA GLN A 130 19.97 -12.33 7.02
C GLN A 130 19.35 -11.91 5.69
N SER A 131 19.84 -12.47 4.61
CA SER A 131 19.15 -12.37 3.32
C SER A 131 17.85 -13.17 3.40
N LEU A 132 16.75 -12.51 3.78
CA LEU A 132 15.42 -13.10 3.72
C LEU A 132 14.90 -13.09 2.28
N LEU A 133 15.69 -13.57 1.33
CA LEU A 133 15.19 -13.95 0.02
C LEU A 133 14.32 -15.21 0.18
N ILE A 134 13.23 -15.08 0.92
CA ILE A 134 12.13 -16.01 0.75
C ILE A 134 11.46 -15.55 -0.54
N ASP A 135 11.83 -16.17 -1.65
CA ASP A 135 11.05 -16.13 -2.87
C ASP A 135 9.71 -16.81 -2.56
N THR A 136 8.90 -16.11 -1.81
CA THR A 136 7.52 -16.48 -1.61
C THR A 136 6.86 -16.19 -2.96
N LYS A 137 6.81 -17.23 -3.81
CA LYS A 137 5.85 -17.26 -4.90
C LYS A 137 4.52 -16.81 -4.28
N ALA A 138 4.15 -15.56 -4.54
CA ALA A 138 2.90 -15.00 -4.06
C ALA A 138 1.83 -16.04 -4.44
N LEU A 139 1.19 -16.65 -3.44
CA LEU A 139 -0.02 -17.38 -3.70
C LEU A 139 -0.98 -16.33 -4.24
N GLU A 140 -1.03 -16.20 -5.56
CA GLU A 140 -2.11 -15.50 -6.20
C GLU A 140 -3.37 -16.21 -5.74
N ALA A 141 -3.95 -15.72 -4.67
CA ALA A 141 -5.34 -15.99 -4.38
C ALA A 141 -6.09 -15.39 -5.57
N ALA A 142 -6.24 -16.21 -6.61
CA ALA A 142 -7.01 -15.81 -7.77
C ALA A 142 -8.38 -15.40 -7.21
N PRO A 143 -8.78 -14.13 -7.31
CA PRO A 143 -10.06 -13.71 -6.81
C PRO A 143 -11.09 -14.61 -7.51
N ILE A 144 -11.98 -15.24 -6.73
CA ILE A 144 -13.07 -16.03 -7.30
C ILE A 144 -13.95 -15.03 -8.07
N THR A 145 -13.57 -14.79 -9.32
CA THR A 145 -14.35 -13.93 -10.21
C THR A 145 -15.54 -14.73 -10.69
N VAL A 146 -16.68 -14.46 -10.10
CA VAL A 146 -17.95 -14.97 -10.65
C VAL A 146 -18.22 -14.18 -11.94
N PRO A 147 -18.26 -14.82 -13.11
CA PRO A 147 -18.57 -14.13 -14.36
C PRO A 147 -19.88 -13.35 -14.22
N ALA A 148 -19.93 -12.12 -14.73
CA ALA A 148 -21.12 -11.27 -14.65
C ALA A 148 -22.37 -11.96 -15.20
N SER A 149 -22.20 -12.79 -16.23
CA SER A 149 -23.28 -13.64 -16.80
C SER A 149 -23.83 -14.67 -15.80
N ALA A 150 -22.96 -15.29 -14.99
CA ALA A 150 -23.39 -16.28 -14.00
C ALA A 150 -24.10 -15.60 -12.82
N SER A 151 -23.62 -14.47 -12.35
CA SER A 151 -24.27 -13.70 -11.27
C SER A 151 -25.61 -13.12 -11.71
N MET A 152 -25.73 -12.66 -12.97
CA MET A 152 -26.98 -12.18 -13.53
C MET A 152 -28.02 -13.32 -13.69
N THR A 153 -27.57 -14.49 -14.14
CA THR A 153 -28.43 -15.67 -14.27
C THR A 153 -28.93 -16.15 -12.91
N LEU A 154 -28.04 -16.26 -11.92
CA LEU A 154 -28.42 -16.61 -10.56
C LEU A 154 -29.40 -15.60 -9.95
N GLY A 155 -29.11 -14.29 -10.13
CA GLY A 155 -30.01 -13.24 -9.69
C GLY A 155 -31.40 -13.36 -10.29
N MET A 156 -31.52 -13.63 -11.60
CA MET A 156 -32.78 -13.80 -12.26
C MET A 156 -33.56 -15.04 -11.73
N VAL A 157 -32.88 -16.14 -11.49
CA VAL A 157 -33.49 -17.34 -10.94
C VAL A 157 -34.05 -17.11 -9.52
N PHE A 158 -33.24 -16.50 -8.64
CA PHE A 158 -33.66 -16.29 -7.26
C PHE A 158 -34.69 -15.18 -7.10
N VAL A 159 -34.60 -14.12 -7.90
CA VAL A 159 -35.50 -12.96 -7.75
C VAL A 159 -36.84 -13.14 -8.48
N PHE A 160 -36.86 -13.84 -9.63
CA PHE A 160 -38.05 -13.96 -10.43
C PHE A 160 -38.60 -15.39 -10.51
N VAL A 161 -37.75 -16.38 -10.83
CA VAL A 161 -38.26 -17.75 -11.11
C VAL A 161 -38.74 -18.43 -9.83
N LEU A 162 -37.99 -18.33 -8.75
CA LEU A 162 -38.33 -18.98 -7.49
C LEU A 162 -39.59 -18.40 -6.84
N PRO A 163 -39.78 -17.06 -6.72
CA PRO A 163 -41.02 -16.48 -6.22
C PRO A 163 -42.24 -16.80 -7.14
N ALA A 164 -42.08 -16.78 -8.47
CA ALA A 164 -43.12 -17.12 -9.39
C ALA A 164 -43.57 -18.59 -9.24
N ALA A 165 -42.63 -19.51 -9.08
CA ALA A 165 -42.95 -20.92 -8.84
C ALA A 165 -43.76 -21.13 -7.54
N VAL A 166 -43.37 -20.42 -6.46
CA VAL A 166 -44.12 -20.47 -5.19
C VAL A 166 -45.54 -19.93 -5.33
N LEU A 167 -45.71 -18.80 -6.04
CA LEU A 167 -47.02 -18.21 -6.31
C LEU A 167 -47.91 -19.14 -7.14
N ILE A 168 -47.35 -19.75 -8.19
CA ILE A 168 -48.09 -20.71 -9.02
C ILE A 168 -48.52 -21.95 -8.19
N ALA A 169 -47.61 -22.50 -7.40
CA ALA A 169 -47.89 -23.61 -6.51
C ALA A 169 -49.02 -23.26 -5.51
N GLY A 170 -48.94 -22.07 -4.90
CA GLY A 170 -49.97 -21.55 -4.01
C GLY A 170 -51.34 -21.42 -4.70
N ALA A 171 -51.36 -20.84 -5.89
CA ALA A 171 -52.56 -20.66 -6.66
C ALA A 171 -53.21 -22.03 -7.03
N VAL A 172 -52.41 -23.01 -7.45
CA VAL A 172 -52.87 -24.36 -7.77
C VAL A 172 -53.50 -25.02 -6.55
N VAL A 173 -52.85 -24.94 -5.39
CA VAL A 173 -53.40 -25.51 -4.14
C VAL A 173 -54.76 -24.86 -3.77
N VAL A 174 -54.85 -23.54 -3.87
CA VAL A 174 -56.09 -22.79 -3.57
C VAL A 174 -57.19 -23.21 -4.54
N LEU A 175 -56.92 -23.31 -5.85
CA LEU A 175 -57.89 -23.70 -6.86
C LEU A 175 -58.38 -25.13 -6.66
N LEU A 176 -57.48 -26.07 -6.36
CA LEU A 176 -57.83 -27.46 -6.09
C LEU A 176 -58.70 -27.60 -4.83
N ARG A 177 -58.37 -26.79 -3.78
CA ARG A 177 -59.13 -26.80 -2.53
C ARG A 177 -60.54 -26.20 -2.71
N ARG A 178 -60.69 -25.24 -3.61
CA ARG A 178 -61.97 -24.57 -3.89
C ARG A 178 -62.95 -25.45 -4.77
N ARG A 179 -62.36 -26.42 -5.45
CA ARG A 179 -63.15 -27.38 -6.30
C ARG A 179 -63.59 -28.65 -5.56
N ARG A 180 -63.22 -28.84 -4.31
CA ARG A 180 -63.70 -29.81 -3.37
C ARG A 180 -64.76 -29.19 -2.46
#